data_a99cb4ff78eabb88e2c293771135d602
#
_entry.id   a99cb4ff78eabb88e2c293771135d602
#
_cell.length_a   1.000
_cell.length_b   1.000
_cell.length_c   1.000
_cell.angle_alpha   90.00
_cell.angle_beta   90.00
_cell.angle_gamma   90.00
#
_symmetry.space_group_name_H-M   'P 1'
#
loop_
_entity.id
_entity.type
_entity.pdbx_description
1 polymer ?
#
loop_
_entity_poly.entity_id
_entity_poly.type
_entity_poly.pdbx_seq_one_letter_code
_entity_poly.pdbx_strand_id
1 'polypeptide(L)'
;MSDMLQNFINGRFVPAKGQDRIDIKNPTDGSVVAVSPVSNEEDVNDAFEAAVAASKAWGRTTPAERQNALLALADALRDNKDEIVEAQHRNTGQPRAQISAEEVDAGVDNLRFFAGAARTLEGRAASEYMTDHTSYVRREPVGVVAQVTPWNYPLLMGIWKIGPALAAGNTIVLKPSDTTPESTLVVARLAGEILPRASSTWSWATAAPGSS
;
A
#
# COMPACT_ATOMS: atom_id res chain seq x y z
N MET A 1 26.93 -8.10 -0.57
CA MET A 1 25.90 -9.00 -1.05
C MET A 1 24.65 -8.15 -1.24
N SER A 2 24.03 -8.21 -2.40
CA SER A 2 22.75 -7.53 -2.62
C SER A 2 21.65 -8.18 -1.76
N ASP A 3 20.82 -7.34 -1.12
CA ASP A 3 19.79 -7.82 -0.21
C ASP A 3 18.67 -8.54 -1.00
N MET A 4 18.29 -9.74 -0.52
CA MET A 4 17.12 -10.44 -1.04
C MET A 4 15.86 -9.81 -0.47
N LEU A 5 15.03 -9.22 -1.33
CA LEU A 5 13.73 -8.69 -0.95
C LEU A 5 12.75 -9.82 -0.60
N GLN A 6 11.73 -9.49 0.16
CA GLN A 6 10.72 -10.45 0.62
C GLN A 6 9.32 -9.87 0.42
N ASN A 7 8.32 -10.73 0.31
CA ASN A 7 6.93 -10.33 0.39
C ASN A 7 6.60 -9.83 1.80
N PHE A 8 5.73 -8.84 1.91
CA PHE A 8 5.21 -8.38 3.19
C PHE A 8 3.76 -8.83 3.34
N ILE A 9 3.54 -9.84 4.16
CA ILE A 9 2.23 -10.49 4.33
C ILE A 9 1.88 -10.55 5.82
N ASN A 10 0.67 -10.15 6.17
CA ASN A 10 0.17 -10.18 7.55
C ASN A 10 1.10 -9.49 8.56
N GLY A 11 1.59 -8.30 8.20
CA GLY A 11 2.44 -7.45 9.06
C GLY A 11 3.88 -7.93 9.22
N ARG A 12 4.40 -8.81 8.36
CA ARG A 12 5.77 -9.32 8.42
C ARG A 12 6.35 -9.61 7.04
N PHE A 13 7.67 -9.54 6.94
CA PHE A 13 8.38 -10.03 5.77
C PHE A 13 8.40 -11.56 5.76
N VAL A 14 8.10 -12.14 4.61
CA VAL A 14 8.10 -13.58 4.38
C VAL A 14 8.83 -13.90 3.07
N PRO A 15 9.64 -14.97 3.02
CA PRO A 15 10.23 -15.41 1.77
C PRO A 15 9.16 -15.80 0.76
N ALA A 16 9.38 -15.47 -0.51
CA ALA A 16 8.49 -15.94 -1.57
C ALA A 16 8.68 -17.44 -1.81
N LYS A 17 7.60 -18.12 -2.15
CA LYS A 17 7.57 -19.55 -2.53
C LYS A 17 8.00 -19.74 -3.98
N GLY A 18 7.82 -18.70 -4.83
CA GLY A 18 8.32 -18.67 -6.19
C GLY A 18 9.84 -18.81 -6.25
N GLN A 19 10.35 -19.50 -7.28
CA GLN A 19 11.79 -19.82 -7.43
C GLN A 19 12.54 -18.77 -8.27
N ASP A 20 11.85 -18.05 -9.14
CA ASP A 20 12.45 -17.07 -10.04
C ASP A 20 12.86 -15.79 -9.28
N ARG A 21 13.84 -15.10 -9.83
CA ARG A 21 14.45 -13.90 -9.25
C ARG A 21 14.67 -12.84 -10.32
N ILE A 22 14.58 -11.57 -9.93
CA ILE A 22 14.85 -10.41 -10.77
C ILE A 22 15.89 -9.56 -10.07
N ASP A 23 16.98 -9.24 -10.77
CA ASP A 23 17.96 -8.28 -10.30
C ASP A 23 17.40 -6.87 -10.39
N ILE A 24 17.38 -6.17 -9.27
CA ILE A 24 17.06 -4.75 -9.21
C ILE A 24 18.35 -3.97 -9.43
N LYS A 25 18.40 -3.21 -10.52
CA LYS A 25 19.59 -2.49 -10.94
C LYS A 25 19.43 -0.99 -10.69
N ASN A 26 20.48 -0.38 -10.15
CA ASN A 26 20.60 1.06 -10.15
C ASN A 26 20.78 1.55 -11.59
N PRO A 27 19.89 2.38 -12.13
CA PRO A 27 19.98 2.83 -13.52
C PRO A 27 21.13 3.79 -13.78
N THR A 28 21.76 4.35 -12.74
CA THR A 28 22.87 5.31 -12.90
C THR A 28 24.21 4.65 -13.20
N ASP A 29 24.44 3.44 -12.71
CA ASP A 29 25.71 2.72 -12.85
C ASP A 29 25.57 1.24 -13.27
N GLY A 30 24.33 0.73 -13.32
CA GLY A 30 24.02 -0.65 -13.68
C GLY A 30 24.32 -1.68 -12.58
N SER A 31 24.73 -1.24 -11.38
CA SER A 31 24.97 -2.15 -10.25
C SER A 31 23.70 -2.81 -9.77
N VAL A 32 23.80 -4.07 -9.31
CA VAL A 32 22.69 -4.77 -8.67
C VAL A 32 22.58 -4.31 -7.22
N VAL A 33 21.50 -3.63 -6.87
CA VAL A 33 21.26 -3.07 -5.54
C VAL A 33 20.43 -4.00 -4.64
N ALA A 34 19.56 -4.78 -5.23
CA ALA A 34 18.76 -5.79 -4.54
C ALA A 34 18.37 -6.93 -5.50
N VAL A 35 17.84 -8.01 -4.96
CA VAL A 35 17.25 -9.12 -5.73
C VAL A 35 15.80 -9.27 -5.30
N SER A 36 14.87 -9.10 -6.23
CA SER A 36 13.43 -9.30 -6.00
C SER A 36 13.02 -10.73 -6.30
N PRO A 37 12.27 -11.40 -5.42
CA PRO A 37 11.66 -12.67 -5.77
C PRO A 37 10.51 -12.45 -6.75
N VAL A 38 10.25 -13.44 -7.61
CA VAL A 38 9.02 -13.52 -8.40
C VAL A 38 8.03 -14.39 -7.63
N SER A 39 6.98 -13.78 -7.12
CA SER A 39 5.94 -14.50 -6.38
C SER A 39 5.13 -15.39 -7.32
N ASN A 40 4.76 -16.56 -6.83
CA ASN A 40 3.89 -17.48 -7.53
C ASN A 40 2.41 -17.33 -7.09
N GLU A 41 1.54 -18.18 -7.61
CA GLU A 41 0.12 -18.16 -7.28
C GLU A 41 -0.15 -18.39 -5.78
N GLU A 42 0.64 -19.24 -5.12
CA GLU A 42 0.49 -19.49 -3.69
C GLU A 42 0.81 -18.24 -2.85
N ASP A 43 1.87 -17.50 -3.23
CA ASP A 43 2.21 -16.23 -2.57
C ASP A 43 1.09 -15.20 -2.69
N VAL A 44 0.48 -15.11 -3.88
CA VAL A 44 -0.66 -14.21 -4.13
C VAL A 44 -1.88 -14.64 -3.33
N ASN A 45 -2.16 -15.94 -3.25
CA ASN A 45 -3.26 -16.47 -2.47
C ASN A 45 -3.07 -16.23 -0.97
N ASP A 46 -1.89 -16.48 -0.42
CA ASP A 46 -1.56 -16.16 1.00
C ASP A 46 -1.81 -14.69 1.29
N ALA A 47 -1.40 -13.84 0.36
CA ALA A 47 -1.60 -12.41 0.40
C ALA A 47 -3.08 -12.03 0.44
N PHE A 48 -3.85 -12.59 -0.46
CA PHE A 48 -5.28 -12.33 -0.58
C PHE A 48 -6.05 -12.85 0.64
N GLU A 49 -5.77 -14.05 1.10
CA GLU A 49 -6.40 -14.63 2.30
C GLU A 49 -6.14 -13.79 3.55
N ALA A 50 -4.90 -13.32 3.72
CA ALA A 50 -4.55 -12.42 4.80
C ALA A 50 -5.34 -11.11 4.72
N ALA A 51 -5.48 -10.51 3.52
CA ALA A 51 -6.27 -9.31 3.30
C ALA A 51 -7.77 -9.52 3.58
N VAL A 52 -8.32 -10.68 3.18
CA VAL A 52 -9.71 -11.07 3.48
C VAL A 52 -9.93 -11.22 4.99
N ALA A 53 -9.00 -11.85 5.69
CA ALA A 53 -9.11 -12.00 7.14
C ALA A 53 -9.14 -10.63 7.85
N ALA A 54 -8.28 -9.70 7.42
CA ALA A 54 -8.20 -8.36 7.98
C ALA A 54 -9.41 -7.48 7.62
N SER A 55 -10.00 -7.65 6.45
CA SER A 55 -11.13 -6.82 5.99
C SER A 55 -12.33 -6.87 6.93
N LYS A 56 -12.53 -8.00 7.63
CA LYS A 56 -13.62 -8.18 8.60
C LYS A 56 -13.53 -7.22 9.79
N ALA A 57 -12.32 -6.96 10.26
CA ALA A 57 -12.08 -6.04 11.38
C ALA A 57 -11.98 -4.60 10.87
N TRP A 58 -11.15 -4.35 9.84
CA TRP A 58 -10.91 -3.01 9.32
C TRP A 58 -12.17 -2.37 8.74
N GLY A 59 -12.99 -3.12 8.01
CA GLY A 59 -14.24 -2.64 7.43
C GLY A 59 -15.29 -2.21 8.47
N ARG A 60 -15.14 -2.64 9.73
CA ARG A 60 -16.01 -2.25 10.85
C ARG A 60 -15.48 -1.07 11.66
N THR A 61 -14.27 -0.60 11.39
CA THR A 61 -13.73 0.57 12.07
C THR A 61 -14.55 1.81 11.75
N THR A 62 -14.57 2.72 12.70
CA THR A 62 -15.21 4.03 12.51
C THR A 62 -14.37 4.91 11.57
N PRO A 63 -14.97 5.93 10.92
CA PRO A 63 -14.21 6.92 10.18
C PRO A 63 -13.09 7.59 10.99
N ALA A 64 -13.31 7.80 12.31
CA ALA A 64 -12.32 8.37 13.20
C ALA A 64 -11.09 7.48 13.40
N GLU A 65 -11.29 6.18 13.58
CA GLU A 65 -10.19 5.22 13.70
C GLU A 65 -9.37 5.15 12.41
N ARG A 66 -10.02 5.15 11.25
CA ARG A 66 -9.34 5.19 9.95
C ARG A 66 -8.57 6.49 9.73
N GLN A 67 -9.16 7.62 10.09
CA GLN A 67 -8.48 8.92 10.07
C GLN A 67 -7.19 8.88 10.91
N ASN A 68 -7.29 8.43 12.17
CA ASN A 68 -6.14 8.40 13.07
C ASN A 68 -5.03 7.47 12.54
N ALA A 69 -5.39 6.33 11.97
CA ALA A 69 -4.42 5.41 11.38
C ALA A 69 -3.69 6.03 10.17
N LEU A 70 -4.41 6.72 9.29
CA LEU A 70 -3.81 7.41 8.14
C LEU A 70 -2.94 8.59 8.55
N LEU A 71 -3.33 9.35 9.59
CA LEU A 71 -2.49 10.42 10.14
C LEU A 71 -1.21 9.86 10.75
N ALA A 72 -1.29 8.77 11.51
CA ALA A 72 -0.12 8.10 12.07
C ALA A 72 0.82 7.58 10.95
N LEU A 73 0.26 7.03 9.87
CA LEU A 73 1.05 6.61 8.72
C LEU A 73 1.72 7.80 8.03
N ALA A 74 1.02 8.93 7.86
CA ALA A 74 1.59 10.15 7.30
C ALA A 74 2.76 10.67 8.14
N ASP A 75 2.61 10.65 9.47
CA ASP A 75 3.67 11.06 10.39
C ASP A 75 4.87 10.10 10.33
N ALA A 76 4.64 8.78 10.25
CA ALA A 76 5.71 7.80 10.09
C ALA A 76 6.48 7.97 8.76
N LEU A 77 5.80 8.27 7.65
CA LEU A 77 6.48 8.57 6.39
C LEU A 77 7.36 9.82 6.52
N ARG A 78 6.86 10.88 7.15
CA ARG A 78 7.62 12.10 7.39
C ARG A 78 8.85 11.83 8.25
N ASP A 79 8.68 11.08 9.33
CA ASP A 79 9.73 10.83 10.32
C ASP A 79 10.81 9.85 9.81
N ASN A 80 10.47 9.02 8.80
CA ASN A 80 11.39 8.10 8.12
C ASN A 80 11.73 8.54 6.69
N LYS A 81 11.62 9.85 6.40
CA LYS A 81 11.81 10.42 5.07
C LYS A 81 13.15 10.06 4.44
N ASP A 82 14.23 10.15 5.19
CA ASP A 82 15.59 9.90 4.68
C ASP A 82 15.77 8.44 4.24
N GLU A 83 15.23 7.47 5.01
CA GLU A 83 15.24 6.06 4.64
C GLU A 83 14.47 5.81 3.33
N ILE A 84 13.30 6.41 3.20
CA ILE A 84 12.45 6.26 2.02
C ILE A 84 13.12 6.88 0.79
N VAL A 85 13.69 8.09 0.93
CA VAL A 85 14.39 8.80 -0.14
C VAL A 85 15.59 7.98 -0.62
N GLU A 86 16.39 7.42 0.30
CA GLU A 86 17.56 6.64 -0.06
C GLU A 86 17.20 5.32 -0.74
N ALA A 87 16.18 4.60 -0.24
CA ALA A 87 15.69 3.39 -0.86
C ALA A 87 15.22 3.65 -2.30
N GLN A 88 14.46 4.72 -2.52
CA GLN A 88 13.98 5.05 -3.85
C GLN A 88 15.09 5.56 -4.77
N HIS A 89 15.98 6.42 -4.28
CA HIS A 89 17.11 6.92 -5.07
C HIS A 89 17.99 5.78 -5.60
N ARG A 90 18.34 4.85 -4.73
CA ARG A 90 19.12 3.67 -5.08
C ARG A 90 18.44 2.81 -6.15
N ASN A 91 17.14 2.72 -6.08
CA ASN A 91 16.31 1.86 -6.92
C ASN A 91 15.92 2.51 -8.26
N THR A 92 15.77 3.85 -8.30
CA THR A 92 15.26 4.58 -9.48
C THR A 92 16.28 5.49 -10.14
N GLY A 93 17.34 5.88 -9.44
CA GLY A 93 18.27 6.92 -9.88
C GLY A 93 17.69 8.34 -9.83
N GLN A 94 16.45 8.54 -9.38
CA GLN A 94 15.87 9.89 -9.24
C GLN A 94 16.67 10.75 -8.26
N PRO A 95 16.77 12.07 -8.47
CA PRO A 95 17.43 12.97 -7.54
C PRO A 95 16.75 12.96 -6.16
N ARG A 96 17.53 12.87 -5.09
CA ARG A 96 17.00 12.83 -3.69
C ARG A 96 16.09 13.99 -3.36
N ALA A 97 16.43 15.21 -3.80
CA ALA A 97 15.62 16.40 -3.57
C ALA A 97 14.24 16.29 -4.24
N GLN A 98 14.18 15.72 -5.43
CA GLN A 98 12.91 15.46 -6.14
C GLN A 98 12.07 14.41 -5.42
N ILE A 99 12.65 13.27 -5.06
CA ILE A 99 11.95 12.23 -4.29
C ILE A 99 11.40 12.80 -2.99
N SER A 100 12.22 13.58 -2.28
CA SER A 100 11.85 14.22 -1.02
C SER A 100 10.59 15.10 -1.17
N ALA A 101 10.59 15.99 -2.17
CA ALA A 101 9.52 16.98 -2.33
C ALA A 101 8.30 16.40 -3.09
N GLU A 102 8.53 15.72 -4.20
CA GLU A 102 7.45 15.32 -5.11
C GLU A 102 6.82 13.98 -4.75
N GLU A 103 7.50 13.13 -3.98
CA GLU A 103 6.94 11.83 -3.61
C GLU A 103 6.70 11.70 -2.11
N VAL A 104 7.68 12.02 -1.25
CA VAL A 104 7.47 11.85 0.20
C VAL A 104 6.57 12.96 0.75
N ASP A 105 6.90 14.24 0.53
CA ASP A 105 6.09 15.34 1.06
C ASP A 105 4.68 15.36 0.44
N ALA A 106 4.59 15.14 -0.88
CA ALA A 106 3.31 15.00 -1.56
C ALA A 106 2.53 13.77 -1.08
N GLY A 107 3.20 12.66 -0.79
CA GLY A 107 2.59 11.46 -0.23
C GLY A 107 2.04 11.67 1.18
N VAL A 108 2.79 12.36 2.03
CA VAL A 108 2.35 12.76 3.38
C VAL A 108 1.10 13.64 3.30
N ASP A 109 1.08 14.64 2.42
CA ASP A 109 -0.07 15.51 2.21
C ASP A 109 -1.30 14.73 1.73
N ASN A 110 -1.11 13.82 0.76
CA ASN A 110 -2.19 12.96 0.27
C ASN A 110 -2.79 12.07 1.37
N LEU A 111 -1.97 11.45 2.21
CA LEU A 111 -2.47 10.64 3.32
C LEU A 111 -3.29 11.49 4.29
N ARG A 112 -2.85 12.72 4.60
CA ARG A 112 -3.59 13.66 5.45
C ARG A 112 -4.90 14.09 4.81
N PHE A 113 -4.91 14.34 3.50
CA PHE A 113 -6.14 14.61 2.76
C PHE A 113 -7.14 13.46 2.89
N PHE A 114 -6.72 12.22 2.61
CA PHE A 114 -7.61 11.05 2.71
C PHE A 114 -8.00 10.72 4.16
N ALA A 115 -7.14 11.03 5.14
CA ALA A 115 -7.51 10.96 6.55
C ALA A 115 -8.69 11.90 6.88
N GLY A 116 -8.67 13.13 6.38
CA GLY A 116 -9.80 14.04 6.48
C GLY A 116 -11.04 13.54 5.72
N ALA A 117 -10.84 13.08 4.49
CA ALA A 117 -11.91 12.57 3.63
C ALA A 117 -12.62 11.34 4.22
N ALA A 118 -11.93 10.52 5.04
CA ALA A 118 -12.55 9.39 5.73
C ALA A 118 -13.75 9.80 6.59
N ARG A 119 -13.75 11.04 7.13
CA ARG A 119 -14.81 11.59 8.00
C ARG A 119 -16.01 12.15 7.22
N THR A 120 -15.84 12.40 5.93
CA THR A 120 -16.83 13.08 5.08
C THR A 120 -17.46 12.17 4.03
N LEU A 121 -17.21 10.87 4.10
CA LEU A 121 -17.81 9.89 3.20
C LEU A 121 -19.27 9.64 3.61
N GLU A 122 -20.17 10.51 3.12
CA GLU A 122 -21.58 10.51 3.46
C GLU A 122 -22.40 9.58 2.57
N GLY A 123 -23.50 9.06 3.12
CA GLY A 123 -24.59 8.45 2.37
C GLY A 123 -25.64 9.49 1.96
N ARG A 124 -26.70 9.04 1.31
CA ARG A 124 -27.88 9.87 1.08
C ARG A 124 -28.82 9.79 2.27
N ALA A 125 -29.44 10.91 2.61
CA ALA A 125 -30.48 10.98 3.63
C ALA A 125 -31.64 10.05 3.33
N ALA A 126 -32.38 9.69 4.39
CA ALA A 126 -33.59 8.86 4.28
C ALA A 126 -34.67 9.56 3.45
N SER A 127 -35.42 8.78 2.68
CA SER A 127 -36.59 9.22 1.92
C SER A 127 -37.59 8.06 1.79
N GLU A 128 -38.84 8.40 1.66
CA GLU A 128 -39.96 7.45 1.49
C GLU A 128 -40.28 7.31 0.00
N TYR A 129 -39.61 6.40 -0.69
CA TYR A 129 -39.89 6.12 -2.12
C TYR A 129 -41.03 5.12 -2.33
N MET A 130 -41.45 4.43 -1.25
CA MET A 130 -42.54 3.45 -1.25
C MET A 130 -43.34 3.64 0.03
N THR A 131 -44.63 3.36 -0.03
CA THR A 131 -45.54 3.39 1.14
C THR A 131 -44.99 2.48 2.25
N ASP A 132 -44.98 2.99 3.46
CA ASP A 132 -44.51 2.28 4.67
C ASP A 132 -43.01 1.83 4.65
N HIS A 133 -42.18 2.43 3.77
CA HIS A 133 -40.75 2.11 3.67
C HIS A 133 -39.93 3.37 3.73
N THR A 134 -38.95 3.42 4.65
CA THR A 134 -37.86 4.42 4.67
C THR A 134 -36.65 3.86 3.97
N SER A 135 -36.18 4.54 2.93
CA SER A 135 -34.98 4.16 2.16
C SER A 135 -33.82 5.07 2.48
N TYR A 136 -32.65 4.53 2.62
CA TYR A 136 -31.40 5.28 2.78
C TYR A 136 -30.24 4.61 2.03
N VAL A 137 -29.25 5.41 1.65
CA VAL A 137 -28.03 4.91 1.02
C VAL A 137 -26.91 4.90 2.05
N ARG A 138 -26.37 3.73 2.31
CA ARG A 138 -25.17 3.54 3.14
C ARG A 138 -24.00 3.16 2.24
N ARG A 139 -22.83 3.77 2.48
CA ARG A 139 -21.59 3.39 1.82
C ARG A 139 -20.85 2.38 2.69
N GLU A 140 -20.43 1.29 2.06
CA GLU A 140 -19.71 0.20 2.72
C GLU A 140 -18.40 -0.09 1.98
N PRO A 141 -17.37 -0.63 2.67
CA PRO A 141 -16.14 -1.10 2.01
C PRO A 141 -16.46 -2.19 0.97
N VAL A 142 -15.74 -2.19 -0.14
CA VAL A 142 -15.80 -3.26 -1.15
C VAL A 142 -15.17 -4.55 -0.61
N GLY A 143 -14.22 -4.42 0.32
CA GLY A 143 -13.49 -5.53 0.93
C GLY A 143 -12.00 -5.46 0.64
N VAL A 144 -11.50 -6.33 -0.23
CA VAL A 144 -10.09 -6.36 -0.64
C VAL A 144 -9.92 -5.66 -1.99
N VAL A 145 -8.95 -4.74 -2.09
CA VAL A 145 -8.64 -4.01 -3.32
C VAL A 145 -7.25 -4.41 -3.81
N ALA A 146 -7.19 -5.03 -4.99
CA ALA A 146 -5.93 -5.28 -5.69
C ALA A 146 -5.43 -4.00 -6.35
N GLN A 147 -4.14 -3.71 -6.19
CA GLN A 147 -3.51 -2.49 -6.66
C GLN A 147 -2.20 -2.81 -7.39
N VAL A 148 -1.97 -2.19 -8.55
CA VAL A 148 -0.72 -2.28 -9.30
C VAL A 148 -0.18 -0.89 -9.51
N THR A 149 1.12 -0.68 -9.25
CA THR A 149 1.77 0.62 -9.41
C THR A 149 2.86 0.59 -10.47
N PRO A 150 3.03 1.70 -11.21
CA PRO A 150 4.10 1.86 -12.19
C PRO A 150 5.44 2.20 -11.51
N TRP A 151 6.48 2.32 -12.33
CA TRP A 151 7.86 2.57 -11.91
C TRP A 151 8.26 4.06 -11.83
N ASN A 152 7.49 4.96 -12.46
CA ASN A 152 7.91 6.35 -12.68
C ASN A 152 7.78 7.27 -11.45
N TYR A 153 6.81 7.01 -10.57
CA TYR A 153 6.64 7.64 -9.26
C TYR A 153 6.22 6.56 -8.24
N PRO A 154 7.10 5.61 -7.93
CA PRO A 154 6.71 4.36 -7.29
C PRO A 154 6.09 4.56 -5.90
N LEU A 155 6.65 5.45 -5.09
CA LEU A 155 6.11 5.76 -3.78
C LEU A 155 4.75 6.48 -3.87
N LEU A 156 4.71 7.58 -4.62
CA LEU A 156 3.50 8.41 -4.69
C LEU A 156 2.32 7.66 -5.32
N MET A 157 2.58 6.88 -6.38
CA MET A 157 1.56 6.02 -7.01
C MET A 157 1.02 4.97 -6.05
N GLY A 158 1.86 4.44 -5.16
CA GLY A 158 1.44 3.56 -4.07
C GLY A 158 0.51 4.29 -3.11
N ILE A 159 0.93 5.44 -2.61
CA ILE A 159 0.17 6.24 -1.64
C ILE A 159 -1.18 6.69 -2.19
N TRP A 160 -1.25 7.11 -3.45
CA TRP A 160 -2.51 7.50 -4.11
C TRP A 160 -3.56 6.39 -4.18
N LYS A 161 -3.12 5.14 -4.13
CA LYS A 161 -4.02 3.98 -4.12
C LYS A 161 -4.33 3.52 -2.69
N ILE A 162 -3.33 3.55 -1.82
CA ILE A 162 -3.42 3.13 -0.42
C ILE A 162 -4.35 4.04 0.38
N GLY A 163 -4.15 5.35 0.28
CA GLY A 163 -4.88 6.35 1.06
C GLY A 163 -6.40 6.22 0.94
N PRO A 164 -6.98 6.35 -0.27
CA PRO A 164 -8.43 6.24 -0.45
C PRO A 164 -8.98 4.86 -0.11
N ALA A 165 -8.25 3.77 -0.39
CA ALA A 165 -8.71 2.42 -0.08
C ALA A 165 -8.86 2.21 1.42
N LEU A 166 -7.85 2.58 2.20
CA LEU A 166 -7.88 2.48 3.67
C LEU A 166 -8.90 3.44 4.28
N ALA A 167 -9.00 4.68 3.79
CA ALA A 167 -9.98 5.66 4.24
C ALA A 167 -11.42 5.14 4.11
N ALA A 168 -11.70 4.44 3.01
CA ALA A 168 -13.01 3.83 2.76
C ALA A 168 -13.24 2.51 3.52
N GLY A 169 -12.27 2.03 4.31
CA GLY A 169 -12.38 0.81 5.12
C GLY A 169 -12.02 -0.49 4.38
N ASN A 170 -11.40 -0.40 3.20
CA ASN A 170 -10.92 -1.56 2.47
C ASN A 170 -9.54 -2.00 2.95
N THR A 171 -9.23 -3.27 2.77
CA THR A 171 -7.87 -3.80 2.83
C THR A 171 -7.29 -3.87 1.41
N ILE A 172 -5.98 -4.01 1.31
CA ILE A 172 -5.30 -3.93 0.02
C ILE A 172 -4.33 -5.09 -0.19
N VAL A 173 -4.20 -5.50 -1.46
CA VAL A 173 -3.08 -6.29 -1.97
C VAL A 173 -2.40 -5.43 -3.03
N LEU A 174 -1.18 -4.95 -2.76
CA LEU A 174 -0.49 -4.06 -3.67
C LEU A 174 0.71 -4.75 -4.30
N LYS A 175 0.80 -4.67 -5.63
CA LYS A 175 1.95 -5.09 -6.42
C LYS A 175 2.70 -3.84 -6.92
N PRO A 176 3.89 -3.52 -6.38
CA PRO A 176 4.73 -2.47 -6.92
C PRO A 176 5.28 -2.89 -8.31
N SER A 177 5.89 -1.95 -9.01
CA SER A 177 6.66 -2.29 -10.20
C SER A 177 7.81 -3.24 -9.86
N ASP A 178 8.07 -4.19 -10.75
CA ASP A 178 9.12 -5.20 -10.56
C ASP A 178 10.53 -4.56 -10.49
N THR A 179 10.70 -3.37 -11.03
CA THR A 179 11.98 -2.66 -11.08
C THR A 179 12.18 -1.67 -9.94
N THR A 180 11.10 -1.24 -9.24
CA THR A 180 11.17 -0.17 -8.23
C THR A 180 10.38 -0.48 -6.95
N PRO A 181 10.60 -1.61 -6.27
CA PRO A 181 9.80 -2.03 -5.12
C PRO A 181 10.26 -1.45 -3.78
N GLU A 182 11.52 -0.98 -3.65
CA GLU A 182 12.15 -0.79 -2.34
C GLU A 182 11.47 0.27 -1.47
N SER A 183 11.20 1.48 -1.98
CA SER A 183 10.53 2.53 -1.20
C SER A 183 9.17 2.09 -0.70
N THR A 184 8.47 1.32 -1.51
CA THR A 184 7.15 0.79 -1.18
C THR A 184 7.22 -0.28 -0.08
N LEU A 185 8.30 -1.09 -0.03
CA LEU A 185 8.54 -2.03 1.07
C LEU A 185 8.85 -1.33 2.41
N VAL A 186 9.53 -0.19 2.37
CA VAL A 186 9.69 0.65 3.57
C VAL A 186 8.33 1.11 4.09
N VAL A 187 7.46 1.60 3.20
CA VAL A 187 6.08 1.98 3.59
C VAL A 187 5.30 0.80 4.16
N ALA A 188 5.45 -0.39 3.59
CA ALA A 188 4.79 -1.60 4.10
C ALA A 188 5.21 -1.92 5.54
N ARG A 189 6.51 -1.84 5.83
CA ARG A 189 7.04 -2.04 7.19
C ARG A 189 6.45 -1.02 8.17
N LEU A 190 6.51 0.27 7.84
CA LEU A 190 5.97 1.35 8.67
C LEU A 190 4.47 1.18 8.92
N ALA A 191 3.73 0.83 7.90
CA ALA A 191 2.30 0.55 8.03
C ALA A 191 2.01 -0.66 8.92
N GLY A 192 2.83 -1.71 8.84
CA GLY A 192 2.70 -2.89 9.69
C GLY A 192 2.94 -2.63 11.18
N GLU A 193 3.69 -1.58 11.51
CA GLU A 193 3.92 -1.13 12.90
C GLU A 193 2.76 -0.28 13.46
N ILE A 194 2.02 0.40 12.57
CA ILE A 194 1.02 1.42 12.93
C ILE A 194 -0.40 0.87 12.85
N LEU A 195 -0.70 0.19 11.75
CA LEU A 195 -2.03 -0.33 11.53
C LEU A 195 -2.27 -1.55 12.44
N PRO A 196 -3.46 -1.71 13.01
CA PRO A 196 -3.78 -2.88 13.81
C PRO A 196 -3.42 -4.17 13.06
N ARG A 197 -2.79 -5.14 13.72
CA ARG A 197 -2.32 -6.38 13.08
C ARG A 197 -3.38 -7.09 12.23
N ALA A 198 -4.64 -6.93 12.59
CA ALA A 198 -5.78 -7.42 11.81
C ALA A 198 -6.08 -6.60 10.55
N SER A 199 -5.58 -5.37 10.42
CA SER A 199 -5.78 -4.47 9.26
C SER A 199 -4.50 -4.25 8.45
N SER A 200 -3.34 -4.64 8.97
CA SER A 200 -2.04 -4.49 8.32
C SER A 200 -1.72 -5.61 7.34
N THR A 201 -2.67 -6.02 6.55
CA THR A 201 -2.43 -6.98 5.47
C THR A 201 -2.10 -6.24 4.19
N TRP A 202 -0.92 -5.69 4.17
CA TRP A 202 -0.26 -5.24 2.97
C TRP A 202 0.47 -6.44 2.40
N SER A 203 -0.17 -7.09 1.47
CA SER A 203 0.44 -8.22 0.82
C SER A 203 1.06 -7.73 -0.46
N TRP A 204 2.36 -7.75 -0.50
CA TRP A 204 3.18 -7.39 -1.64
C TRP A 204 3.56 -8.69 -2.34
N ALA A 205 2.95 -8.96 -3.46
CA ALA A 205 3.42 -10.00 -4.33
C ALA A 205 4.05 -9.31 -5.56
N THR A 206 5.33 -9.51 -5.79
CA THR A 206 5.90 -9.30 -7.11
C THR A 206 5.36 -10.42 -7.99
N ALA A 207 4.45 -10.12 -8.93
CA ALA A 207 3.94 -11.14 -9.85
C ALA A 207 4.97 -11.41 -10.95
N ALA A 208 5.01 -12.65 -11.45
CA ALA A 208 5.73 -12.97 -12.65
C ALA A 208 5.31 -12.06 -13.81
N PRO A 209 6.20 -11.66 -14.72
CA PRO A 209 5.80 -11.07 -15.98
C PRO A 209 4.83 -12.06 -16.64
N GLY A 210 3.61 -11.59 -16.94
CA GLY A 210 2.61 -12.42 -17.55
C GLY A 210 3.20 -13.10 -18.79
N SER A 211 3.07 -14.42 -18.84
CA SER A 211 3.27 -15.14 -20.09
C SER A 211 2.24 -14.59 -21.09
N SER A 212 2.74 -13.80 -22.04
CA SER A 212 2.03 -13.39 -23.26
C SER A 212 1.59 -14.58 -24.07
#